data_c0388cc6f9dc91aecedad28db8df14b5
#
_entry.id   c0388cc6f9dc91aecedad28db8df14b5
#
_cell.length_a   1.000
_cell.length_b   1.000
_cell.length_c   1.000
_cell.angle_alpha   90.00
_cell.angle_beta   90.00
_cell.angle_gamma   90.00
#
_symmetry.space_group_name_H-M   'P 1'
#
loop_
_entity.id
_entity.type
_entity.pdbx_description
1 polymer ?
#
loop_
_entity_poly.entity_id
_entity_poly.type
_entity_poly.pdbx_seq_one_letter_code
_entity_poly.pdbx_strand_id
1 'polypeptide(L)'
;MIRRAVGSLILLGLLLGMPPAQASPPEQLRAEAEETARLLAKLLQAGRLVIEQNQALIDDIHKGEKGFTPEAFERQMHDVFRQRTGIDLNLASAKQAPFTIPPLARTLLPALIDASKDVVRDAQVVINQRGIGYKNFIPATFGSQAAARFSKRPQVQMKQTAHQPRKPKNEPVT
;
A
#
# COMPACT_ATOMS: atom_id res chain seq x y z
N MET A 1 66.50 -33.57 42.95
CA MET A 1 66.11 -32.47 42.06
C MET A 1 64.77 -32.79 41.42
N ILE A 2 63.68 -32.23 41.96
CA ILE A 2 62.32 -32.52 41.53
C ILE A 2 61.83 -31.33 40.74
N ARG A 3 61.59 -31.54 39.43
CA ARG A 3 60.96 -30.50 38.57
C ARG A 3 59.45 -30.68 38.61
N ARG A 4 58.77 -29.69 39.18
CA ARG A 4 57.31 -29.57 39.14
C ARG A 4 56.91 -29.01 37.78
N ALA A 5 56.10 -29.78 37.04
CA ALA A 5 55.41 -29.30 35.84
C ALA A 5 54.10 -28.63 36.27
N VAL A 6 53.94 -27.34 35.90
CA VAL A 6 52.67 -26.58 36.08
C VAL A 6 51.85 -26.77 34.81
N GLY A 7 50.76 -27.54 34.92
CA GLY A 7 49.82 -27.69 33.85
C GLY A 7 48.88 -26.50 33.77
N SER A 8 48.92 -25.76 32.67
CA SER A 8 48.02 -24.64 32.38
C SER A 8 46.71 -25.17 31.81
N LEU A 9 45.65 -25.04 32.59
CA LEU A 9 44.28 -25.42 32.20
C LEU A 9 43.69 -24.29 31.35
N ILE A 10 43.61 -24.50 30.02
CA ILE A 10 42.91 -23.55 29.12
C ILE A 10 41.43 -23.87 29.18
N LEU A 11 40.65 -22.99 29.83
CA LEU A 11 39.22 -23.04 29.87
C LEU A 11 38.64 -22.44 28.56
N LEU A 12 38.32 -23.30 27.59
CA LEU A 12 37.69 -22.91 26.33
C LEU A 12 36.21 -22.66 26.60
N GLY A 13 35.84 -21.36 26.77
CA GLY A 13 34.45 -20.95 26.94
C GLY A 13 33.66 -21.13 25.65
N LEU A 14 32.79 -22.12 25.62
CA LEU A 14 31.83 -22.34 24.52
C LEU A 14 30.73 -21.26 24.63
N LEU A 15 30.87 -20.17 23.87
CA LEU A 15 29.76 -19.22 23.63
C LEU A 15 28.72 -19.91 22.74
N LEU A 16 27.77 -20.58 23.39
CA LEU A 16 26.54 -21.03 22.74
C LEU A 16 25.77 -19.78 22.29
N GLY A 17 25.88 -19.46 20.98
CA GLY A 17 25.05 -18.44 20.35
C GLY A 17 23.58 -18.78 20.57
N MET A 18 22.88 -18.01 21.39
CA MET A 18 21.41 -18.13 21.51
C MET A 18 20.80 -17.84 20.13
N PRO A 19 19.96 -18.73 19.60
CA PRO A 19 19.21 -18.41 18.37
C PRO A 19 18.40 -17.13 18.61
N PRO A 20 18.23 -16.27 17.58
CA PRO A 20 17.39 -15.10 17.73
C PRO A 20 16.00 -15.53 18.19
N ALA A 21 15.48 -14.86 19.21
CA ALA A 21 14.16 -15.14 19.74
C ALA A 21 13.13 -15.00 18.60
N GLN A 22 12.48 -16.11 18.25
CA GLN A 22 11.39 -16.08 17.28
C GLN A 22 10.20 -15.37 17.92
N ALA A 23 9.64 -14.38 17.20
CA ALA A 23 8.44 -13.67 17.66
C ALA A 23 7.31 -14.69 17.91
N SER A 24 6.50 -14.42 18.94
CA SER A 24 5.34 -15.26 19.25
C SER A 24 4.30 -15.21 18.11
N PRO A 25 3.48 -16.28 17.92
CA PRO A 25 2.45 -16.27 16.87
C PRO A 25 1.55 -15.02 16.86
N PRO A 26 1.07 -14.48 17.99
CA PRO A 26 0.31 -13.22 18.02
C PRO A 26 1.12 -12.01 17.53
N GLU A 27 2.40 -11.93 17.84
CA GLU A 27 3.27 -10.84 17.38
C GLU A 27 3.53 -10.92 15.86
N GLN A 28 3.67 -12.13 15.33
CA GLN A 28 3.83 -12.35 13.89
C GLN A 28 2.58 -11.92 13.11
N LEU A 29 1.39 -12.29 13.59
CA LEU A 29 0.11 -11.88 13.00
C LEU A 29 -0.07 -10.36 13.05
N ARG A 30 0.31 -9.73 14.16
CA ARG A 30 0.25 -8.29 14.30
C ARG A 30 1.20 -7.58 13.33
N ALA A 31 2.44 -8.03 13.23
CA ALA A 31 3.42 -7.48 12.30
C ALA A 31 2.97 -7.64 10.83
N GLU A 32 2.36 -8.78 10.47
CA GLU A 32 1.79 -9.01 9.15
C GLU A 32 0.63 -8.04 8.87
N ALA A 33 -0.27 -7.84 9.82
CA ALA A 33 -1.39 -6.92 9.69
C ALA A 33 -0.93 -5.46 9.55
N GLU A 34 0.05 -5.03 10.35
CA GLU A 34 0.63 -3.68 10.29
C GLU A 34 1.33 -3.43 8.94
N GLU A 35 2.11 -4.40 8.46
CA GLU A 35 2.77 -4.29 7.15
C GLU A 35 1.75 -4.27 6.01
N THR A 36 0.72 -5.11 6.09
CA THR A 36 -0.40 -5.10 5.12
C THR A 36 -1.10 -3.75 5.09
N ALA A 37 -1.43 -3.19 6.24
CA ALA A 37 -2.07 -1.87 6.33
C ALA A 37 -1.17 -0.77 5.74
N ARG A 38 0.14 -0.84 5.99
CA ARG A 38 1.13 0.10 5.43
C ARG A 38 1.18 0.02 3.91
N LEU A 39 1.19 -1.18 3.34
CA LEU A 39 1.20 -1.39 1.88
C LEU A 39 -0.10 -0.89 1.23
N LEU A 40 -1.25 -1.17 1.83
CA LEU A 40 -2.54 -0.67 1.35
C LEU A 40 -2.59 0.87 1.38
N ALA A 41 -2.10 1.50 2.44
CA ALA A 41 -2.03 2.96 2.53
C ALA A 41 -1.13 3.56 1.44
N LYS A 42 0.04 2.96 1.18
CA LYS A 42 0.95 3.37 0.09
C LYS A 42 0.32 3.18 -1.29
N LEU A 43 -0.42 2.10 -1.50
CA LEU A 43 -1.11 1.85 -2.77
C LEU A 43 -2.24 2.86 -3.00
N LEU A 44 -3.05 3.15 -1.99
CA LEU A 44 -4.08 4.19 -2.08
C LEU A 44 -3.46 5.57 -2.37
N GLN A 45 -2.33 5.88 -1.73
CA GLN A 45 -1.60 7.12 -1.98
C GLN A 45 -1.04 7.17 -3.40
N ALA A 46 -0.57 6.05 -3.95
CA ALA A 46 -0.14 5.98 -5.35
C ALA A 46 -1.30 6.34 -6.30
N GLY A 47 -2.50 5.78 -6.09
CA GLY A 47 -3.67 6.15 -6.87
C GLY A 47 -4.03 7.63 -6.77
N ARG A 48 -3.94 8.23 -5.57
CA ARG A 48 -4.18 9.69 -5.39
C ARG A 48 -3.19 10.53 -6.18
N LEU A 49 -1.92 10.15 -6.21
CA LEU A 49 -0.89 10.83 -6.99
C LEU A 49 -1.12 10.72 -8.49
N VAL A 50 -1.60 9.57 -8.96
CA VAL A 50 -1.99 9.43 -10.38
C VAL A 50 -3.10 10.41 -10.75
N ILE A 51 -4.13 10.58 -9.89
CA ILE A 51 -5.16 11.60 -10.12
C ILE A 51 -4.57 13.00 -10.15
N GLU A 52 -3.69 13.34 -9.19
CA GLU A 52 -3.01 14.63 -9.12
C GLU A 52 -2.19 14.92 -10.38
N GLN A 53 -1.39 13.96 -10.84
CA GLN A 53 -0.56 14.08 -12.04
C GLN A 53 -1.38 14.26 -13.33
N ASN A 54 -2.61 13.74 -13.34
CA ASN A 54 -3.51 13.85 -14.49
C ASN A 54 -4.57 14.95 -14.32
N GLN A 55 -4.51 15.77 -13.25
CA GLN A 55 -5.55 16.76 -12.97
C GLN A 55 -5.77 17.75 -14.12
N ALA A 56 -4.71 18.25 -14.74
CA ALA A 56 -4.81 19.16 -15.88
C ALA A 56 -5.51 18.50 -17.09
N LEU A 57 -5.25 17.21 -17.34
CA LEU A 57 -5.93 16.44 -18.38
C LEU A 57 -7.41 16.20 -18.03
N ILE A 58 -7.68 15.84 -16.76
CA ILE A 58 -9.04 15.62 -16.26
C ILE A 58 -9.89 16.89 -16.41
N ASP A 59 -9.34 18.04 -16.06
CA ASP A 59 -10.04 19.33 -16.05
C ASP A 59 -10.00 20.07 -17.40
N ASP A 60 -9.36 19.49 -18.43
CA ASP A 60 -9.34 20.08 -19.79
C ASP A 60 -10.76 20.24 -20.35
N ILE A 61 -11.16 21.47 -20.61
CA ILE A 61 -12.50 21.83 -21.11
C ILE A 61 -12.69 21.53 -22.61
N HIS A 62 -11.61 21.43 -23.36
CA HIS A 62 -11.64 21.26 -24.81
C HIS A 62 -11.69 19.80 -25.24
N LYS A 63 -11.07 18.90 -24.47
CA LYS A 63 -11.08 17.46 -24.73
C LYS A 63 -12.35 16.80 -24.23
N GLY A 64 -13.00 16.02 -25.10
CA GLY A 64 -14.05 15.08 -24.68
C GLY A 64 -13.41 13.82 -24.14
N GLU A 65 -13.08 12.87 -25.00
CA GLU A 65 -12.37 11.67 -24.61
C GLU A 65 -10.90 11.99 -24.29
N LYS A 66 -10.48 11.71 -23.08
CA LYS A 66 -9.15 12.10 -22.56
C LYS A 66 -8.13 10.96 -22.56
N GLY A 67 -8.58 9.73 -22.82
CA GLY A 67 -7.71 8.55 -22.75
C GLY A 67 -7.28 8.20 -21.32
N PHE A 68 -7.79 8.88 -20.30
CA PHE A 68 -7.56 8.54 -18.90
C PHE A 68 -8.56 7.44 -18.48
N THR A 69 -8.31 6.22 -18.96
CA THR A 69 -9.14 5.04 -18.72
C THR A 69 -8.77 4.35 -17.40
N PRO A 70 -9.62 3.44 -16.88
CA PRO A 70 -9.28 2.61 -15.72
C PRO A 70 -7.98 1.83 -15.90
N GLU A 71 -7.69 1.34 -17.12
CA GLU A 71 -6.49 0.59 -17.43
C GLU A 71 -5.24 1.49 -17.52
N ALA A 72 -5.39 2.72 -18.02
CA ALA A 72 -4.31 3.71 -18.02
C ALA A 72 -3.99 4.15 -16.58
N PHE A 73 -5.01 4.34 -15.76
CA PHE A 73 -4.87 4.62 -14.33
C PHE A 73 -4.16 3.49 -13.59
N GLU A 74 -4.56 2.23 -13.80
CA GLU A 74 -3.95 1.06 -13.17
C GLU A 74 -2.45 0.96 -13.46
N ARG A 75 -2.06 1.09 -14.74
CA ARG A 75 -0.64 1.07 -15.12
C ARG A 75 0.16 2.14 -14.39
N GLN A 76 -0.34 3.38 -14.37
CA GLN A 76 0.32 4.49 -13.69
C GLN A 76 0.37 4.27 -12.16
N MET A 77 -0.69 3.71 -11.57
CA MET A 77 -0.75 3.37 -10.14
C MET A 77 0.29 2.31 -9.77
N HIS A 78 0.48 1.27 -10.60
CA HIS A 78 1.54 0.27 -10.44
C HIS A 78 2.93 0.91 -10.51
N ASP A 79 3.17 1.79 -11.49
CA ASP A 79 4.46 2.46 -11.65
C ASP A 79 4.79 3.36 -10.46
N VAL A 80 3.84 4.17 -10.01
CA VAL A 80 4.01 5.03 -8.82
C VAL A 80 4.24 4.19 -7.57
N PHE A 81 3.49 3.11 -7.38
CA PHE A 81 3.67 2.21 -6.24
C PHE A 81 5.06 1.57 -6.26
N ARG A 82 5.50 1.05 -7.41
CA ARG A 82 6.84 0.46 -7.59
C ARG A 82 7.95 1.47 -7.29
N GLN A 83 7.84 2.69 -7.80
CA GLN A 83 8.82 3.76 -7.54
C GLN A 83 8.95 4.08 -6.05
N ARG A 84 7.83 4.03 -5.29
CA ARG A 84 7.80 4.40 -3.87
C ARG A 84 8.12 3.26 -2.91
N THR A 85 8.00 2.02 -3.35
CA THR A 85 8.15 0.85 -2.47
C THR A 85 9.23 -0.11 -2.92
N GLY A 86 9.66 -0.04 -4.18
CA GLY A 86 10.50 -1.06 -4.82
C GLY A 86 9.73 -2.35 -5.16
N ILE A 87 8.43 -2.43 -4.86
CA ILE A 87 7.61 -3.62 -5.07
C ILE A 87 6.91 -3.54 -6.43
N ASP A 88 7.17 -4.51 -7.30
CA ASP A 88 6.42 -4.68 -8.53
C ASP A 88 5.21 -5.59 -8.31
N LEU A 89 4.02 -5.01 -8.40
CA LEU A 89 2.76 -5.74 -8.18
C LEU A 89 2.51 -6.84 -9.22
N ASN A 90 3.05 -6.71 -10.43
CA ASN A 90 2.96 -7.75 -11.46
C ASN A 90 3.78 -9.00 -11.08
N LEU A 91 4.84 -8.82 -10.30
CA LEU A 91 5.69 -9.89 -9.80
C LEU A 91 5.30 -10.36 -8.39
N ALA A 92 4.35 -9.68 -7.74
CA ALA A 92 3.96 -9.96 -6.35
C ALA A 92 3.45 -11.39 -6.12
N SER A 93 2.90 -12.01 -7.18
CA SER A 93 2.44 -13.40 -7.20
C SER A 93 3.52 -14.41 -7.59
N ALA A 94 4.70 -13.96 -8.05
CA ALA A 94 5.77 -14.83 -8.47
C ALA A 94 6.48 -15.48 -7.26
N LYS A 95 6.73 -16.78 -7.35
CA LYS A 95 7.43 -17.55 -6.27
C LYS A 95 8.86 -17.02 -5.99
N GLN A 96 9.44 -16.28 -6.92
CA GLN A 96 10.83 -15.77 -6.85
C GLN A 96 10.87 -14.24 -6.81
N ALA A 97 9.81 -13.58 -6.31
CA ALA A 97 9.84 -12.14 -6.14
C ALA A 97 11.01 -11.73 -5.21
N PRO A 98 11.80 -10.71 -5.55
CA PRO A 98 12.94 -10.26 -4.73
C PRO A 98 12.53 -9.55 -3.44
N PHE A 99 11.25 -9.57 -3.10
CA PHE A 99 10.64 -8.95 -1.93
C PHE A 99 9.58 -9.87 -1.33
N THR A 100 9.43 -9.78 -0.02
CA THR A 100 8.40 -10.53 0.70
C THR A 100 7.17 -9.65 0.89
N ILE A 101 6.02 -10.11 0.37
CA ILE A 101 4.72 -9.51 0.63
C ILE A 101 3.96 -10.41 1.60
N PRO A 102 3.39 -9.85 2.69
CA PRO A 102 2.56 -10.62 3.61
C PRO A 102 1.42 -11.37 2.88
N PRO A 103 1.07 -12.58 3.29
CA PRO A 103 0.00 -13.36 2.66
C PRO A 103 -1.33 -12.57 2.56
N LEU A 104 -1.70 -11.86 3.62
CA LEU A 104 -2.90 -11.02 3.65
C LEU A 104 -2.82 -9.89 2.60
N ALA A 105 -1.66 -9.24 2.45
CA ALA A 105 -1.47 -8.19 1.47
C ALA A 105 -1.59 -8.69 0.03
N ARG A 106 -1.17 -9.93 -0.27
CA ARG A 106 -1.32 -10.54 -1.60
C ARG A 106 -2.78 -10.62 -2.06
N THR A 107 -3.70 -10.80 -1.13
CA THR A 107 -5.14 -10.82 -1.41
C THR A 107 -5.75 -9.43 -1.47
N LEU A 108 -5.29 -8.52 -0.60
CA LEU A 108 -5.92 -7.21 -0.43
C LEU A 108 -5.42 -6.15 -1.41
N LEU A 109 -4.16 -6.21 -1.87
CA LEU A 109 -3.63 -5.24 -2.84
C LEU A 109 -4.38 -5.28 -4.18
N PRO A 110 -4.58 -6.46 -4.83
CA PRO A 110 -5.41 -6.54 -6.04
C PRO A 110 -6.84 -6.01 -5.80
N ALA A 111 -7.40 -6.34 -4.67
CA ALA A 111 -8.73 -5.89 -4.29
C ALA A 111 -8.87 -4.37 -4.17
N LEU A 112 -7.83 -3.67 -3.69
CA LEU A 112 -7.80 -2.21 -3.65
C LEU A 112 -7.58 -1.61 -5.05
N ILE A 113 -6.80 -2.27 -5.92
CA ILE A 113 -6.65 -1.89 -7.32
C ILE A 113 -7.99 -1.94 -8.04
N ASP A 114 -8.73 -3.04 -7.92
CA ASP A 114 -10.06 -3.20 -8.53
C ASP A 114 -11.02 -2.12 -8.05
N ALA A 115 -11.10 -1.88 -6.73
CA ALA A 115 -11.93 -0.83 -6.15
C ALA A 115 -11.56 0.57 -6.69
N SER A 116 -10.26 0.82 -6.91
CA SER A 116 -9.74 2.07 -7.46
C SER A 116 -10.08 2.23 -8.94
N LYS A 117 -9.96 1.16 -9.74
CA LYS A 117 -10.36 1.14 -11.15
C LYS A 117 -11.85 1.40 -11.31
N ASP A 118 -12.67 0.80 -10.46
CA ASP A 118 -14.13 1.03 -10.48
C ASP A 118 -14.49 2.49 -10.23
N VAL A 119 -13.77 3.18 -9.33
CA VAL A 119 -13.96 4.62 -9.12
C VAL A 119 -13.64 5.41 -10.38
N VAL A 120 -12.54 5.10 -11.06
CA VAL A 120 -12.16 5.78 -12.32
C VAL A 120 -13.16 5.45 -13.43
N ARG A 121 -13.65 4.20 -13.49
CA ARG A 121 -14.68 3.76 -14.46
C ARG A 121 -15.97 4.57 -14.31
N ASP A 122 -16.48 4.68 -13.11
CA ASP A 122 -17.72 5.43 -12.85
C ASP A 122 -17.55 6.94 -13.09
N ALA A 123 -16.32 7.45 -12.90
CA ALA A 123 -16.02 8.85 -13.15
C ALA A 123 -15.85 9.20 -14.65
N GLN A 124 -15.81 8.23 -15.57
CA GLN A 124 -15.54 8.49 -17.01
C GLN A 124 -16.50 9.51 -17.62
N VAL A 125 -17.77 9.46 -17.25
CA VAL A 125 -18.76 10.44 -17.74
C VAL A 125 -18.38 11.87 -17.37
N VAL A 126 -17.94 12.08 -16.12
CA VAL A 126 -17.53 13.38 -15.62
C VAL A 126 -16.15 13.78 -16.18
N ILE A 127 -15.19 12.84 -16.19
CA ILE A 127 -13.84 13.08 -16.71
C ILE A 127 -13.90 13.52 -18.17
N ASN A 128 -14.69 12.87 -19.01
CA ASN A 128 -14.77 13.12 -20.44
C ASN A 128 -15.73 14.24 -20.85
N GLN A 129 -16.39 14.90 -19.88
CA GLN A 129 -17.31 16.00 -20.16
C GLN A 129 -16.54 17.25 -20.64
N ARG A 130 -16.99 17.83 -21.75
CA ARG A 130 -16.47 19.10 -22.29
C ARG A 130 -17.11 20.31 -21.62
N GLY A 131 -16.45 21.45 -21.68
CA GLY A 131 -16.99 22.73 -21.21
C GLY A 131 -16.96 22.93 -19.70
N ILE A 132 -16.58 21.91 -18.92
CA ILE A 132 -16.47 21.99 -17.46
C ILE A 132 -15.02 21.84 -17.07
N GLY A 133 -14.42 22.89 -16.48
CA GLY A 133 -13.03 22.88 -16.02
C GLY A 133 -12.86 22.11 -14.72
N TYR A 134 -13.55 22.55 -13.65
CA TYR A 134 -13.45 21.87 -12.36
C TYR A 134 -14.48 20.73 -12.24
N LYS A 135 -14.03 19.50 -12.32
CA LYS A 135 -14.89 18.30 -12.31
C LYS A 135 -15.09 17.67 -10.94
N ASN A 136 -14.49 18.22 -9.89
CA ASN A 136 -14.51 17.66 -8.53
C ASN A 136 -13.98 16.22 -8.43
N PHE A 137 -13.34 15.71 -9.49
CA PHE A 137 -12.63 14.42 -9.46
C PHE A 137 -11.18 14.67 -9.11
N ILE A 138 -10.94 14.98 -7.84
CA ILE A 138 -9.64 15.33 -7.24
C ILE A 138 -9.09 14.18 -6.40
N PRO A 139 -7.80 14.18 -6.03
CA PRO A 139 -7.18 13.12 -5.25
C PRO A 139 -7.93 12.75 -3.96
N ALA A 140 -8.50 13.74 -3.26
CA ALA A 140 -9.27 13.51 -2.04
C ALA A 140 -10.60 12.80 -2.31
N THR A 141 -11.33 13.20 -3.35
CA THR A 141 -12.58 12.55 -3.78
C THR A 141 -12.32 11.10 -4.20
N PHE A 142 -11.32 10.88 -5.07
CA PHE A 142 -10.90 9.56 -5.48
C PHE A 142 -10.55 8.68 -4.27
N GLY A 143 -9.66 9.14 -3.37
CA GLY A 143 -9.21 8.37 -2.23
C GLY A 143 -10.34 7.96 -1.29
N SER A 144 -11.30 8.87 -1.04
CA SER A 144 -12.49 8.59 -0.22
C SER A 144 -13.40 7.54 -0.86
N GLN A 145 -13.61 7.63 -2.18
CA GLN A 145 -14.47 6.68 -2.91
C GLN A 145 -13.81 5.29 -3.03
N ALA A 146 -12.51 5.21 -3.31
CA ALA A 146 -11.76 3.96 -3.39
C ALA A 146 -11.74 3.25 -2.03
N ALA A 147 -11.46 3.97 -0.94
CA ALA A 147 -11.51 3.43 0.41
C ALA A 147 -12.91 2.92 0.78
N ALA A 148 -13.97 3.67 0.46
CA ALA A 148 -15.35 3.27 0.74
C ALA A 148 -15.75 2.01 -0.04
N ARG A 149 -15.33 1.88 -1.32
CA ARG A 149 -15.60 0.67 -2.12
C ARG A 149 -14.83 -0.54 -1.61
N PHE A 150 -13.55 -0.34 -1.29
CA PHE A 150 -12.72 -1.39 -0.71
C PHE A 150 -13.31 -1.91 0.60
N SER A 151 -13.81 -1.02 1.46
CA SER A 151 -14.41 -1.35 2.77
C SER A 151 -15.79 -2.03 2.69
N LYS A 152 -16.38 -2.19 1.51
CA LYS A 152 -17.58 -3.04 1.35
C LYS A 152 -17.27 -4.53 1.56
N ARG A 153 -15.99 -4.90 1.57
CA ARG A 153 -15.55 -6.26 1.91
C ARG A 153 -15.58 -6.46 3.42
N PRO A 154 -16.15 -7.57 3.94
CA PRO A 154 -16.46 -7.69 5.38
C PRO A 154 -15.23 -7.79 6.28
N GLN A 155 -14.04 -8.00 5.74
CA GLN A 155 -12.84 -8.31 6.53
C GLN A 155 -11.92 -7.12 6.77
N VAL A 156 -12.05 -6.03 6.02
CA VAL A 156 -11.12 -4.88 6.09
C VAL A 156 -11.88 -3.57 5.93
N GLN A 157 -11.66 -2.66 6.86
CA GLN A 157 -12.15 -1.30 6.74
C GLN A 157 -10.99 -0.35 6.47
N MET A 158 -11.14 0.53 5.48
CA MET A 158 -10.19 1.58 5.18
C MET A 158 -10.90 2.93 5.33
N LYS A 159 -10.37 3.78 6.20
CA LYS A 159 -10.91 5.10 6.47
C LYS A 159 -9.84 6.16 6.27
N GLN A 160 -10.17 7.20 5.54
CA GLN A 160 -9.31 8.38 5.44
C GLN A 160 -9.53 9.24 6.68
N THR A 161 -8.48 9.41 7.48
CA THR A 161 -8.51 10.19 8.71
C THR A 161 -7.58 11.40 8.64
N ALA A 162 -7.78 12.38 9.54
CA ALA A 162 -6.89 13.51 9.75
C ALA A 162 -6.82 13.81 11.25
N HIS A 163 -5.69 14.35 11.74
CA HIS A 163 -5.53 14.73 13.14
C HIS A 163 -6.51 15.84 13.57
N GLN A 164 -6.84 16.73 12.64
CA GLN A 164 -7.85 17.79 12.84
C GLN A 164 -8.82 17.75 11.64
N PRO A 165 -9.79 16.86 11.66
CA PRO A 165 -10.69 16.69 10.53
C PRO A 165 -11.70 17.85 10.48
N ARG A 166 -11.85 18.44 9.28
CA ARG A 166 -12.92 19.41 9.03
C ARG A 166 -14.32 18.79 9.04
N LYS A 167 -14.40 17.46 8.95
CA LYS A 167 -15.65 16.69 8.95
C LYS A 167 -15.55 15.57 9.99
N PRO A 168 -16.54 15.39 10.89
CA PRO A 168 -16.51 14.36 11.94
C PRO A 168 -16.28 12.95 11.41
N LYS A 169 -16.80 12.63 10.21
CA LYS A 169 -16.59 11.31 9.58
C LYS A 169 -15.13 10.95 9.31
N ASN A 170 -14.22 11.92 9.36
CA ASN A 170 -12.78 11.72 9.14
C ASN A 170 -11.99 11.66 10.46
N GLU A 171 -12.65 11.60 11.62
CA GLU A 171 -11.99 11.36 12.91
C GLU A 171 -11.40 9.95 12.95
N PRO A 172 -10.20 9.77 13.57
CA PRO A 172 -9.67 8.45 13.84
C PRO A 172 -10.66 7.61 14.65
N VAL A 173 -10.67 6.31 14.40
CA VAL A 173 -11.39 5.36 15.25
C VAL A 173 -10.49 5.09 16.46
N THR A 174 -10.95 5.38 17.66
CA THR A 174 -10.29 5.07 18.94
C THR A 174 -10.46 3.62 19.29
#